data_a80b6e13f27e3e1a6568eef86de15d95
#
_entry.id   a80b6e13f27e3e1a6568eef86de15d95
#
_cell.length_a   1.000
_cell.length_b   1.000
_cell.length_c   1.000
_cell.angle_alpha   90.00
_cell.angle_beta   90.00
_cell.angle_gamma   90.00
#
_symmetry.space_group_name_H-M   'P 1'
#
loop_
_entity.id
_entity.type
_entity.pdbx_description
1 polymer ?
#
loop_
_entity_poly.entity_id
_entity_poly.type
_entity_poly.pdbx_seq_one_letter_code
_entity_poly.pdbx_strand_id
1 'polypeptide(L)'
;CSFEAMTAIKDGEYTATIYKLVRSRAALSLLGFCYYHVQDFTNAAECYEQLTQLHPEVEEYKVYYAQSLYKAGAYPDATKASFVLDNPNSHTKVQHLQACIKYCEEDYSAAKSLLEQLPQDDPDYIYNMGCLLYQDGKYEEACKKFMTAMQVLGYVPALSYNIALSYYSMKNYAQALKYIGEIIERGIREHPELSVGLTTEGIDVHSVGNTLVLHQTALIEAFNLKAAIEYQLKNAQEALTDMPPRSEEELDPVTLHNQALVNMDTKPSEGFEKLAFLLQQPSFPPVTFGNLLLLYCKHEYFDLAADVLAENAHLTYKFLSPYMYEFLDALLTCQTAPEEAFRKFDDMNGKLTEQLRKLAKQVQEARLARDDEAQKKALQDYDLMQEKYIVVLMAQAKIYWNLENFQMVEKIFRKSVEVCNEDDTWKLNVAHVLFMQNKYKEAIGFYEPIVKKHYDNILNVSAVVLANLCVSYIMTSQNEEAEELMRKIEKEEEQISYDDPDKKVFHLCIVNLVIGTLYCAKGNYDFGISRVIKSLEPYNKKLGTDTWFYAKRCFLSLLENMSKHMVMLRDDVVQECIQFLEHCEVYGKEVPAIIEQPLEEVHIHIGKNTVTYEARLLKALFYEVIGWNK
;
A
#
# COMPACT_ATOMS: atom_id res chain seq x y z
N CYS A 1 -2.88 19.50 -49.41
CA CYS A 1 -2.16 19.02 -48.20
C CYS A 1 -2.15 20.04 -47.04
N SER A 2 -1.72 21.29 -47.26
CA SER A 2 -1.62 22.27 -46.15
C SER A 2 -2.98 22.66 -45.57
N PHE A 3 -4.00 22.80 -46.39
CA PHE A 3 -5.36 23.17 -45.93
C PHE A 3 -6.04 22.03 -45.19
N GLU A 4 -5.91 20.81 -45.65
CA GLU A 4 -6.44 19.60 -44.99
C GLU A 4 -5.75 19.32 -43.67
N ALA A 5 -4.42 19.57 -43.60
CA ALA A 5 -3.68 19.46 -42.34
C ALA A 5 -4.12 20.52 -41.34
N MET A 6 -4.36 21.76 -41.74
CA MET A 6 -4.88 22.82 -40.87
C MET A 6 -6.32 22.54 -40.37
N THR A 7 -7.13 21.89 -41.20
CA THR A 7 -8.48 21.49 -40.78
C THR A 7 -8.43 20.37 -39.75
N ALA A 8 -7.62 19.33 -39.98
CA ALA A 8 -7.43 18.23 -39.03
C ALA A 8 -6.86 18.69 -37.68
N ILE A 9 -6.00 19.73 -37.67
CA ILE A 9 -5.51 20.34 -36.43
C ILE A 9 -6.63 21.06 -35.67
N LYS A 10 -7.50 21.79 -36.35
CA LYS A 10 -8.65 22.45 -35.72
C LYS A 10 -9.63 21.44 -35.09
N ASP A 11 -9.70 20.26 -35.69
CA ASP A 11 -10.55 19.16 -35.22
C ASP A 11 -9.84 18.25 -34.21
N GLY A 12 -8.59 18.59 -33.81
CA GLY A 12 -7.80 17.82 -32.83
C GLY A 12 -7.15 16.52 -33.37
N GLU A 13 -7.19 16.31 -34.68
CA GLU A 13 -6.65 15.09 -35.32
C GLU A 13 -5.13 15.21 -35.61
N TYR A 14 -4.32 15.38 -34.57
CA TYR A 14 -2.88 15.60 -34.69
C TYR A 14 -2.15 14.42 -35.36
N THR A 15 -2.50 13.18 -35.01
CA THR A 15 -1.90 11.96 -35.58
C THR A 15 -2.14 11.85 -37.08
N ALA A 16 -3.36 12.12 -37.54
CA ALA A 16 -3.68 12.13 -38.98
C ALA A 16 -2.93 13.23 -39.73
N THR A 17 -2.63 14.34 -39.07
CA THR A 17 -1.89 15.47 -39.63
C THR A 17 -0.40 15.14 -39.85
N ILE A 18 0.23 14.41 -38.95
CA ILE A 18 1.64 14.01 -39.00
C ILE A 18 1.93 13.26 -40.34
N TYR A 19 1.05 12.39 -40.77
CA TYR A 19 1.23 11.62 -42.02
C TYR A 19 1.04 12.45 -43.29
N LYS A 20 0.41 13.62 -43.23
CA LYS A 20 0.06 14.43 -44.40
C LYS A 20 1.07 15.54 -44.72
N LEU A 21 2.08 15.77 -43.86
CA LEU A 21 2.99 16.92 -43.98
C LEU A 21 4.24 16.63 -44.80
N VAL A 22 4.61 17.57 -45.72
CA VAL A 22 5.85 17.56 -46.51
C VAL A 22 6.90 18.43 -45.79
N ARG A 23 8.17 18.05 -45.81
CA ARG A 23 9.29 18.73 -45.14
C ARG A 23 9.58 20.12 -45.74
N SER A 24 8.84 21.12 -45.33
CA SER A 24 9.12 22.55 -45.57
C SER A 24 9.14 23.25 -44.20
N ARG A 25 9.61 24.48 -44.12
CA ARG A 25 9.62 25.29 -42.88
C ARG A 25 8.25 25.24 -42.15
N ALA A 26 7.19 25.56 -42.90
CA ALA A 26 5.83 25.55 -42.39
C ALA A 26 5.38 24.14 -41.99
N ALA A 27 5.75 23.14 -42.76
CA ALA A 27 5.42 21.76 -42.48
C ALA A 27 6.17 21.20 -41.28
N LEU A 28 7.47 21.50 -41.13
CA LEU A 28 8.24 21.10 -39.95
C LEU A 28 7.74 21.77 -38.67
N SER A 29 7.39 23.07 -38.75
CA SER A 29 6.81 23.77 -37.58
C SER A 29 5.47 23.17 -37.16
N LEU A 30 4.63 22.85 -38.13
CA LEU A 30 3.33 22.23 -37.90
C LEU A 30 3.48 20.78 -37.41
N LEU A 31 4.45 20.06 -37.94
CA LEU A 31 4.77 18.70 -37.56
C LEU A 31 5.29 18.64 -36.10
N GLY A 32 6.23 19.54 -35.75
CA GLY A 32 6.71 19.66 -34.37
C GLY A 32 5.60 20.00 -33.39
N PHE A 33 4.69 20.91 -33.79
CA PHE A 33 3.50 21.22 -33.00
C PHE A 33 2.58 20.00 -32.81
N CYS A 34 2.31 19.23 -33.88
CA CYS A 34 1.48 18.03 -33.80
C CYS A 34 2.13 16.97 -32.90
N TYR A 35 3.43 16.70 -33.06
CA TYR A 35 4.14 15.77 -32.19
C TYR A 35 4.10 16.21 -30.73
N TYR A 36 4.28 17.50 -30.46
CA TYR A 36 4.19 18.03 -29.10
C TYR A 36 2.81 17.77 -28.46
N HIS A 37 1.73 17.96 -29.22
CA HIS A 37 0.36 17.74 -28.75
C HIS A 37 -0.04 16.25 -28.66
N VAL A 38 0.59 15.37 -29.43
CA VAL A 38 0.45 13.91 -29.28
C VAL A 38 1.36 13.36 -28.17
N GLN A 39 2.14 14.24 -27.52
CA GLN A 39 3.11 13.91 -26.47
C GLN A 39 4.32 13.10 -26.94
N ASP A 40 4.57 13.04 -28.24
CA ASP A 40 5.81 12.52 -28.82
C ASP A 40 6.88 13.61 -28.82
N PHE A 41 7.37 13.90 -27.61
CA PHE A 41 8.30 15.02 -27.38
C PHE A 41 9.67 14.82 -28.03
N THR A 42 10.08 13.57 -28.24
CA THR A 42 11.34 13.25 -28.91
C THR A 42 11.30 13.67 -30.39
N ASN A 43 10.27 13.25 -31.11
CA ASN A 43 10.09 13.64 -32.51
C ASN A 43 9.77 15.14 -32.63
N ALA A 44 9.08 15.74 -31.65
CA ALA A 44 8.89 17.19 -31.61
C ALA A 44 10.24 17.92 -31.50
N ALA A 45 11.11 17.47 -30.60
CA ALA A 45 12.46 18.05 -30.45
C ALA A 45 13.28 17.95 -31.73
N GLU A 46 13.28 16.81 -32.44
CA GLU A 46 13.96 16.65 -33.73
C GLU A 46 13.47 17.63 -34.80
N CYS A 47 12.15 17.85 -34.86
CA CYS A 47 11.57 18.83 -35.77
C CYS A 47 12.03 20.26 -35.47
N TYR A 48 12.01 20.64 -34.19
CA TYR A 48 12.44 21.96 -33.76
C TYR A 48 13.95 22.15 -33.85
N GLU A 49 14.75 21.11 -33.66
CA GLU A 49 16.19 21.13 -33.89
C GLU A 49 16.50 21.46 -35.37
N GLN A 50 15.86 20.74 -36.32
CA GLN A 50 15.99 21.03 -37.73
C GLN A 50 15.59 22.47 -38.08
N LEU A 51 14.52 22.97 -37.48
CA LEU A 51 14.07 24.37 -37.66
C LEU A 51 15.07 25.36 -37.11
N THR A 52 15.71 25.11 -35.97
CA THR A 52 16.75 25.99 -35.42
C THR A 52 18.01 26.03 -36.29
N GLN A 53 18.35 24.91 -36.93
CA GLN A 53 19.48 24.86 -37.87
C GLN A 53 19.19 25.58 -39.20
N LEU A 54 17.97 25.44 -39.73
CA LEU A 54 17.55 26.05 -40.99
C LEU A 54 17.20 27.52 -40.85
N HIS A 55 16.69 27.92 -39.70
CA HIS A 55 16.19 29.26 -39.43
C HIS A 55 16.69 29.79 -38.07
N PRO A 56 18.01 30.02 -37.93
CA PRO A 56 18.60 30.41 -36.64
C PRO A 56 18.14 31.80 -36.17
N GLU A 57 17.58 32.60 -37.08
CA GLU A 57 17.03 33.94 -36.81
C GLU A 57 15.72 33.90 -36.03
N VAL A 58 15.02 32.76 -36.00
CA VAL A 58 13.72 32.59 -35.31
C VAL A 58 13.97 32.02 -33.94
N GLU A 59 14.00 32.86 -32.91
CA GLU A 59 14.25 32.41 -31.54
C GLU A 59 13.16 31.49 -30.95
N GLU A 60 11.91 31.67 -31.37
CA GLU A 60 10.80 30.87 -30.90
C GLU A 60 11.05 29.35 -31.12
N TYR A 61 11.70 28.98 -32.22
CA TYR A 61 12.06 27.59 -32.50
C TYR A 61 13.06 27.04 -31.49
N LYS A 62 13.99 27.87 -31.02
CA LYS A 62 14.97 27.50 -29.99
C LYS A 62 14.27 27.27 -28.63
N VAL A 63 13.28 28.10 -28.30
CA VAL A 63 12.46 27.93 -27.08
C VAL A 63 11.66 26.64 -27.16
N TYR A 64 10.98 26.37 -28.28
CA TYR A 64 10.20 25.15 -28.47
C TYR A 64 11.09 23.90 -28.47
N TYR A 65 12.31 24.00 -29.01
CA TYR A 65 13.30 22.93 -28.94
C TYR A 65 13.67 22.62 -27.49
N ALA A 66 14.04 23.62 -26.70
CA ALA A 66 14.39 23.45 -25.30
C ALA A 66 13.20 22.91 -24.46
N GLN A 67 11.98 23.39 -24.73
CA GLN A 67 10.76 22.88 -24.08
C GLN A 67 10.46 21.43 -24.45
N SER A 68 10.65 21.06 -25.72
CA SER A 68 10.44 19.68 -26.18
C SER A 68 11.45 18.72 -25.55
N LEU A 69 12.72 19.12 -25.45
CA LEU A 69 13.75 18.35 -24.74
C LEU A 69 13.43 18.18 -23.24
N TYR A 70 12.97 19.26 -22.60
CA TYR A 70 12.53 19.21 -21.20
C TYR A 70 11.38 18.20 -21.00
N LYS A 71 10.36 18.28 -21.86
CA LYS A 71 9.23 17.35 -21.82
C LYS A 71 9.62 15.91 -22.16
N ALA A 72 10.62 15.70 -23.01
CA ALA A 72 11.19 14.39 -23.33
C ALA A 72 12.07 13.80 -22.19
N GLY A 73 12.33 14.57 -21.11
CA GLY A 73 13.21 14.14 -20.02
C GLY A 73 14.70 14.26 -20.32
N ALA A 74 15.09 14.85 -21.46
CA ALA A 74 16.48 15.07 -21.86
C ALA A 74 17.05 16.34 -21.19
N TYR A 75 17.08 16.36 -19.85
CA TYR A 75 17.43 17.53 -19.05
C TYR A 75 18.81 18.16 -19.35
N PRO A 76 19.91 17.37 -19.54
CA PRO A 76 21.21 17.93 -19.86
C PRO A 76 21.22 18.69 -21.21
N ASP A 77 20.49 18.18 -22.20
CA ASP A 77 20.41 18.80 -23.52
C ASP A 77 19.44 19.98 -23.52
N ALA A 78 18.33 19.88 -22.77
CA ALA A 78 17.43 21.00 -22.52
C ALA A 78 18.15 22.18 -21.84
N THR A 79 19.02 21.89 -20.87
CA THR A 79 19.86 22.90 -20.21
C THR A 79 20.78 23.59 -21.21
N LYS A 80 21.52 22.85 -22.04
CA LYS A 80 22.38 23.41 -23.10
C LYS A 80 21.60 24.28 -24.07
N ALA A 81 20.44 23.78 -24.54
CA ALA A 81 19.57 24.52 -25.45
C ALA A 81 19.04 25.82 -24.83
N SER A 82 18.74 25.82 -23.55
CA SER A 82 18.25 27.01 -22.84
C SER A 82 19.29 28.11 -22.67
N PHE A 83 20.58 27.77 -22.55
CA PHE A 83 21.66 28.76 -22.43
C PHE A 83 21.97 29.51 -23.74
N VAL A 84 21.54 29.03 -24.89
CA VAL A 84 21.70 29.69 -26.21
C VAL A 84 20.66 30.80 -26.42
N LEU A 85 19.70 30.94 -25.51
CA LEU A 85 18.59 31.86 -25.58
C LEU A 85 18.95 33.16 -24.82
N ASP A 86 19.32 34.23 -25.57
CA ASP A 86 19.83 35.48 -24.99
C ASP A 86 18.92 36.70 -25.31
N ASN A 87 17.63 36.49 -25.53
CA ASN A 87 16.69 37.55 -25.85
C ASN A 87 15.98 38.10 -24.60
N PRO A 88 16.01 39.43 -24.37
CA PRO A 88 15.32 40.06 -23.24
C PRO A 88 13.82 39.74 -23.16
N ASN A 89 13.15 39.57 -24.29
CA ASN A 89 11.71 39.27 -24.34
C ASN A 89 11.36 37.83 -23.92
N SER A 90 12.31 36.92 -24.03
CA SER A 90 12.14 35.51 -23.65
C SER A 90 12.78 35.18 -22.31
N HIS A 91 13.50 36.10 -21.70
CA HIS A 91 14.33 35.86 -20.52
C HIS A 91 13.55 35.26 -19.35
N THR A 92 12.39 35.81 -19.02
CA THR A 92 11.53 35.29 -17.95
C THR A 92 11.08 33.84 -18.21
N LYS A 93 10.64 33.55 -19.44
CA LYS A 93 10.22 32.18 -19.83
C LYS A 93 11.36 31.17 -19.78
N VAL A 94 12.55 31.62 -20.20
CA VAL A 94 13.77 30.79 -20.17
C VAL A 94 14.21 30.52 -18.74
N GLN A 95 14.16 31.50 -17.86
CA GLN A 95 14.46 31.31 -16.43
C GLN A 95 13.48 30.35 -15.76
N HIS A 96 12.18 30.46 -16.03
CA HIS A 96 11.20 29.49 -15.56
C HIS A 96 11.52 28.09 -16.06
N LEU A 97 11.84 27.93 -17.35
CA LEU A 97 12.21 26.64 -17.93
C LEU A 97 13.47 26.06 -17.26
N GLN A 98 14.51 26.89 -17.06
CA GLN A 98 15.74 26.47 -16.36
C GLN A 98 15.47 26.07 -14.91
N ALA A 99 14.60 26.79 -14.20
CA ALA A 99 14.19 26.42 -12.85
C ALA A 99 13.43 25.08 -12.82
N CYS A 100 12.54 24.86 -13.81
CA CYS A 100 11.83 23.58 -13.95
C CYS A 100 12.79 22.42 -14.27
N ILE A 101 13.77 22.64 -15.15
CA ILE A 101 14.80 21.64 -15.46
C ILE A 101 15.58 21.27 -14.19
N LYS A 102 16.04 22.29 -13.43
CA LYS A 102 16.77 22.05 -12.17
C LYS A 102 15.93 21.34 -11.12
N TYR A 103 14.65 21.66 -11.05
CA TYR A 103 13.71 20.93 -10.19
C TYR A 103 13.62 19.44 -10.56
N CYS A 104 13.52 19.12 -11.86
CA CYS A 104 13.49 17.73 -12.33
C CYS A 104 14.84 16.99 -12.19
N GLU A 105 15.96 17.73 -12.17
CA GLU A 105 17.29 17.19 -11.84
C GLU A 105 17.50 17.02 -10.33
N GLU A 106 16.49 17.31 -9.50
CA GLU A 106 16.53 17.28 -8.03
C GLU A 106 17.51 18.28 -7.40
N ASP A 107 17.97 19.27 -8.18
CA ASP A 107 18.79 20.40 -7.68
C ASP A 107 17.87 21.56 -7.24
N TYR A 108 17.19 21.35 -6.12
CA TYR A 108 16.21 22.30 -5.58
C TYR A 108 16.85 23.63 -5.17
N SER A 109 18.13 23.62 -4.80
CA SER A 109 18.86 24.84 -4.42
C SER A 109 19.10 25.76 -5.61
N ALA A 110 19.54 25.19 -6.74
CA ALA A 110 19.70 25.94 -7.99
C ALA A 110 18.35 26.40 -8.54
N ALA A 111 17.32 25.55 -8.51
CA ALA A 111 15.97 25.92 -8.92
C ALA A 111 15.44 27.11 -8.13
N LYS A 112 15.61 27.13 -6.81
CA LYS A 112 15.22 28.22 -5.94
C LYS A 112 15.95 29.51 -6.28
N SER A 113 17.27 29.44 -6.45
CA SER A 113 18.09 30.62 -6.81
C SER A 113 17.69 31.25 -8.14
N LEU A 114 17.27 30.43 -9.11
CA LEU A 114 16.75 30.91 -10.40
C LEU A 114 15.39 31.60 -10.25
N LEU A 115 14.49 31.02 -9.46
CA LEU A 115 13.17 31.57 -9.21
C LEU A 115 13.24 32.90 -8.44
N GLU A 116 14.13 33.05 -7.44
CA GLU A 116 14.29 34.27 -6.65
C GLU A 116 14.70 35.49 -7.48
N GLN A 117 15.18 35.30 -8.71
CA GLN A 117 15.50 36.35 -9.65
C GLN A 117 14.28 36.85 -10.44
N LEU A 118 13.15 36.15 -10.34
CA LEU A 118 11.91 36.47 -11.06
C LEU A 118 10.98 37.37 -10.23
N PRO A 119 10.04 38.07 -10.88
CA PRO A 119 9.04 38.88 -10.17
C PRO A 119 8.22 38.02 -9.20
N GLN A 120 8.14 38.44 -7.94
CA GLN A 120 7.44 37.67 -6.90
C GLN A 120 5.91 37.67 -7.06
N ASP A 121 5.38 38.59 -7.85
CA ASP A 121 3.95 38.75 -8.11
C ASP A 121 3.49 37.86 -9.30
N ASP A 122 4.44 37.24 -10.01
CA ASP A 122 4.15 36.35 -11.13
C ASP A 122 3.46 35.06 -10.61
N PRO A 123 2.28 34.70 -11.13
CA PRO A 123 1.60 33.46 -10.74
C PRO A 123 2.45 32.21 -10.94
N ASP A 124 3.26 32.14 -12.00
CA ASP A 124 4.17 31.03 -12.27
C ASP A 124 5.29 30.95 -11.23
N TYR A 125 5.80 32.09 -10.76
CA TYR A 125 6.72 32.12 -9.63
C TYR A 125 6.09 31.57 -8.36
N ILE A 126 4.87 32.04 -8.03
CA ILE A 126 4.15 31.60 -6.83
C ILE A 126 3.89 30.09 -6.87
N TYR A 127 3.49 29.57 -8.03
CA TYR A 127 3.26 28.15 -8.27
C TYR A 127 4.55 27.32 -8.08
N ASN A 128 5.63 27.71 -8.77
CA ASN A 128 6.90 26.98 -8.71
C ASN A 128 7.54 27.02 -7.31
N MET A 129 7.42 28.16 -6.61
CA MET A 129 7.83 28.24 -5.20
C MET A 129 7.01 27.33 -4.30
N GLY A 130 5.71 27.16 -4.57
CA GLY A 130 4.87 26.17 -3.89
C GLY A 130 5.40 24.74 -4.07
N CYS A 131 5.83 24.38 -5.28
CA CYS A 131 6.44 23.07 -5.56
C CYS A 131 7.74 22.86 -4.77
N LEU A 132 8.61 23.87 -4.68
CA LEU A 132 9.83 23.77 -3.88
C LEU A 132 9.56 23.64 -2.38
N LEU A 133 8.60 24.41 -1.86
CA LEU A 133 8.18 24.28 -0.45
C LEU A 133 7.60 22.91 -0.14
N TYR A 134 6.89 22.32 -1.10
CA TYR A 134 6.38 20.95 -0.97
C TYR A 134 7.53 19.94 -0.85
N GLN A 135 8.57 20.06 -1.68
CA GLN A 135 9.76 19.19 -1.61
C GLN A 135 10.56 19.39 -0.30
N ASP A 136 10.58 20.62 0.23
CA ASP A 136 11.18 20.91 1.54
C ASP A 136 10.36 20.32 2.72
N GLY A 137 9.22 19.66 2.47
CA GLY A 137 8.32 19.13 3.50
C GLY A 137 7.45 20.20 4.17
N LYS A 138 7.44 21.44 3.69
CA LYS A 138 6.63 22.56 4.22
C LYS A 138 5.25 22.59 3.56
N TYR A 139 4.49 21.51 3.76
CA TYR A 139 3.21 21.29 3.05
C TYR A 139 2.16 22.37 3.28
N GLU A 140 2.11 22.95 4.49
CA GLU A 140 1.16 24.03 4.82
C GLU A 140 1.48 25.33 4.07
N GLU A 141 2.76 25.71 3.99
CA GLU A 141 3.20 26.88 3.25
C GLU A 141 3.03 26.68 1.73
N ALA A 142 3.35 25.48 1.23
CA ALA A 142 3.12 25.08 -0.16
C ALA A 142 1.64 25.20 -0.54
N CYS A 143 0.74 24.67 0.28
CA CYS A 143 -0.70 24.77 0.09
C CYS A 143 -1.18 26.21 0.02
N LYS A 144 -0.70 27.09 0.90
CA LYS A 144 -1.02 28.54 0.87
C LYS A 144 -0.56 29.19 -0.42
N LYS A 145 0.64 28.84 -0.93
CA LYS A 145 1.15 29.36 -2.22
C LYS A 145 0.28 28.90 -3.38
N PHE A 146 -0.08 27.61 -3.44
CA PHE A 146 -0.97 27.10 -4.50
C PHE A 146 -2.35 27.76 -4.46
N MET A 147 -2.92 27.99 -3.28
CA MET A 147 -4.18 28.70 -3.12
C MET A 147 -4.06 30.16 -3.60
N THR A 148 -2.96 30.83 -3.31
CA THR A 148 -2.71 32.19 -3.79
C THR A 148 -2.61 32.24 -5.30
N ALA A 149 -1.87 31.30 -5.92
CA ALA A 149 -1.78 31.18 -7.37
C ALA A 149 -3.16 30.92 -8.00
N MET A 150 -3.99 30.08 -7.39
CA MET A 150 -5.35 29.79 -7.85
C MET A 150 -6.28 31.02 -7.75
N GLN A 151 -6.10 31.89 -6.76
CA GLN A 151 -6.89 33.14 -6.66
C GLN A 151 -6.60 34.09 -7.82
N VAL A 152 -5.36 34.10 -8.34
CA VAL A 152 -4.95 34.95 -9.45
C VAL A 152 -5.31 34.35 -10.81
N LEU A 153 -5.00 33.05 -11.00
CA LEU A 153 -5.19 32.35 -12.28
C LEU A 153 -6.63 31.82 -12.49
N GLY A 154 -7.42 31.79 -11.44
CA GLY A 154 -8.68 31.05 -11.44
C GLY A 154 -8.47 29.55 -11.25
N TYR A 155 -9.49 28.77 -11.56
CA TYR A 155 -9.41 27.30 -11.43
C TYR A 155 -8.46 26.71 -12.48
N VAL A 156 -7.45 26.02 -12.02
CA VAL A 156 -6.53 25.22 -12.83
C VAL A 156 -6.45 23.81 -12.23
N PRO A 157 -6.72 22.74 -13.00
CA PRO A 157 -6.72 21.37 -12.48
C PRO A 157 -5.43 20.98 -11.77
N ALA A 158 -4.27 21.31 -12.34
CA ALA A 158 -2.97 21.03 -11.73
C ALA A 158 -2.75 21.72 -10.37
N LEU A 159 -3.23 22.96 -10.21
CA LEU A 159 -3.20 23.67 -8.92
C LEU A 159 -4.10 22.99 -7.89
N SER A 160 -5.31 22.63 -8.29
CA SER A 160 -6.26 21.91 -7.43
C SER A 160 -5.69 20.56 -6.97
N TYR A 161 -5.02 19.85 -7.89
CA TYR A 161 -4.32 18.62 -7.56
C TYR A 161 -3.17 18.84 -6.57
N ASN A 162 -2.32 19.85 -6.76
CA ASN A 162 -1.21 20.15 -5.84
C ASN A 162 -1.70 20.54 -4.44
N ILE A 163 -2.85 21.23 -4.35
CA ILE A 163 -3.51 21.50 -3.06
C ILE A 163 -3.98 20.20 -2.42
N ALA A 164 -4.63 19.31 -3.19
CA ALA A 164 -5.06 17.99 -2.69
C ALA A 164 -3.87 17.14 -2.21
N LEU A 165 -2.78 17.14 -2.97
CA LEU A 165 -1.55 16.44 -2.64
C LEU A 165 -0.90 17.00 -1.35
N SER A 166 -0.93 18.33 -1.17
CA SER A 166 -0.45 18.97 0.06
C SER A 166 -1.28 18.52 1.28
N TYR A 167 -2.60 18.47 1.16
CA TYR A 167 -3.47 17.96 2.22
C TYR A 167 -3.26 16.47 2.49
N TYR A 168 -3.03 15.66 1.45
CA TYR A 168 -2.68 14.25 1.61
C TYR A 168 -1.40 14.08 2.44
N SER A 169 -0.35 14.85 2.12
CA SER A 169 0.92 14.82 2.86
C SER A 169 0.78 15.29 4.32
N MET A 170 -0.18 16.17 4.60
CA MET A 170 -0.57 16.56 5.96
C MET A 170 -1.49 15.56 6.66
N LYS A 171 -1.77 14.41 6.04
CA LYS A 171 -2.74 13.39 6.52
C LYS A 171 -4.18 13.92 6.71
N ASN A 172 -4.52 15.04 6.06
CA ASN A 172 -5.88 15.60 6.07
C ASN A 172 -6.66 15.09 4.86
N TYR A 173 -7.04 13.82 4.92
CA TYR A 173 -7.69 13.12 3.80
C TYR A 173 -9.05 13.70 3.41
N ALA A 174 -9.81 14.22 4.37
CA ALA A 174 -11.11 14.83 4.10
C ALA A 174 -11.02 16.05 3.18
N GLN A 175 -10.06 16.93 3.42
CA GLN A 175 -9.82 18.09 2.55
C GLN A 175 -9.23 17.67 1.20
N ALA A 176 -8.30 16.71 1.19
CA ALA A 176 -7.75 16.16 -0.05
C ALA A 176 -8.86 15.61 -0.96
N LEU A 177 -9.75 14.77 -0.43
CA LEU A 177 -10.89 14.19 -1.16
C LEU A 177 -11.85 15.25 -1.70
N LYS A 178 -12.04 16.37 -1.00
CA LYS A 178 -12.86 17.48 -1.48
C LYS A 178 -12.30 18.09 -2.77
N TYR A 179 -11.01 18.39 -2.81
CA TYR A 179 -10.36 18.94 -4.01
C TYR A 179 -10.29 17.92 -5.15
N ILE A 180 -10.04 16.65 -4.83
CA ILE A 180 -10.08 15.54 -5.79
C ILE A 180 -11.48 15.43 -6.41
N GLY A 181 -12.54 15.46 -5.59
CA GLY A 181 -13.92 15.43 -6.04
C GLY A 181 -14.26 16.60 -6.99
N GLU A 182 -13.76 17.80 -6.70
CA GLU A 182 -13.92 18.96 -7.58
C GLU A 182 -13.23 18.77 -8.93
N ILE A 183 -12.00 18.20 -8.96
CA ILE A 183 -11.29 17.89 -10.21
C ILE A 183 -12.09 16.90 -11.05
N ILE A 184 -12.55 15.80 -10.44
CA ILE A 184 -13.30 14.74 -11.12
C ILE A 184 -14.64 15.30 -11.66
N GLU A 185 -15.40 16.01 -10.84
CA GLU A 185 -16.70 16.57 -11.23
C GLU A 185 -16.56 17.56 -12.39
N ARG A 186 -15.59 18.47 -12.33
CA ARG A 186 -15.37 19.46 -13.39
C ARG A 186 -14.81 18.80 -14.65
N GLY A 187 -13.82 17.89 -14.51
CA GLY A 187 -13.24 17.20 -15.66
C GLY A 187 -14.28 16.41 -16.46
N ILE A 188 -15.14 15.64 -15.78
CA ILE A 188 -16.20 14.87 -16.43
C ILE A 188 -17.30 15.78 -17.02
N ARG A 189 -17.62 16.89 -16.37
CA ARG A 189 -18.62 17.83 -16.87
C ARG A 189 -18.15 18.56 -18.14
N GLU A 190 -16.89 18.97 -18.19
CA GLU A 190 -16.29 19.64 -19.33
C GLU A 190 -15.97 18.67 -20.47
N HIS A 191 -15.65 17.42 -20.14
CA HIS A 191 -15.26 16.35 -21.04
C HIS A 191 -16.05 15.06 -20.76
N PRO A 192 -17.35 15.00 -21.15
CA PRO A 192 -18.18 13.82 -20.90
C PRO A 192 -17.65 12.53 -21.53
N GLU A 193 -16.84 12.65 -22.59
CA GLU A 193 -16.14 11.52 -23.24
C GLU A 193 -15.15 10.80 -22.34
N LEU A 194 -14.67 11.45 -21.28
CA LEU A 194 -13.76 10.88 -20.29
C LEU A 194 -14.50 10.22 -19.11
N SER A 195 -15.82 10.31 -19.06
CA SER A 195 -16.58 9.64 -18.01
C SER A 195 -16.46 8.12 -18.16
N VAL A 196 -16.40 7.42 -17.04
CA VAL A 196 -16.62 5.97 -17.02
C VAL A 196 -18.01 5.75 -17.59
N GLY A 197 -18.10 5.13 -18.74
CA GLY A 197 -19.39 4.79 -19.32
C GLY A 197 -20.17 4.02 -18.27
N LEU A 198 -21.36 4.49 -17.91
CA LEU A 198 -22.33 3.68 -17.22
C LEU A 198 -22.33 2.34 -17.95
N THR A 199 -21.87 1.29 -17.28
CA THR A 199 -21.82 -0.06 -17.82
C THR A 199 -23.26 -0.50 -18.10
N THR A 200 -23.76 -0.13 -19.26
CA THR A 200 -24.89 -0.78 -19.86
C THR A 200 -24.39 -2.15 -20.25
N GLU A 201 -24.88 -3.18 -19.58
CA GLU A 201 -24.56 -4.58 -19.88
C GLU A 201 -24.56 -4.79 -21.40
N GLY A 202 -23.40 -5.17 -21.95
CA GLY A 202 -23.25 -5.58 -23.33
C GLY A 202 -22.64 -4.56 -24.31
N ILE A 203 -22.14 -3.41 -23.89
CA ILE A 203 -21.39 -2.49 -24.74
C ILE A 203 -19.91 -2.61 -24.40
N ASP A 204 -19.08 -2.93 -25.40
CA ASP A 204 -17.62 -2.86 -25.26
C ASP A 204 -17.21 -1.45 -24.86
N VAL A 205 -16.56 -1.32 -23.70
CA VAL A 205 -16.05 -0.05 -23.21
C VAL A 205 -14.83 0.30 -24.06
N HIS A 206 -14.96 1.30 -24.92
CA HIS A 206 -13.83 1.77 -25.73
C HIS A 206 -12.83 2.54 -24.85
N SER A 207 -11.53 2.24 -25.04
CA SER A 207 -10.47 3.01 -24.41
C SER A 207 -10.52 4.48 -24.84
N VAL A 208 -10.39 5.41 -23.88
CA VAL A 208 -10.23 6.85 -24.18
C VAL A 208 -8.83 7.20 -24.68
N GLY A 209 -7.88 6.28 -24.58
CA GLY A 209 -6.48 6.48 -24.94
C GLY A 209 -5.76 7.53 -24.07
N ASN A 210 -4.49 7.78 -24.39
CA ASN A 210 -3.68 8.82 -23.76
C ASN A 210 -3.85 10.16 -24.49
N THR A 211 -5.02 10.77 -24.39
CA THR A 211 -5.30 12.06 -25.02
C THR A 211 -4.71 13.22 -24.22
N LEU A 212 -4.37 14.32 -24.91
CA LEU A 212 -3.91 15.54 -24.24
C LEU A 212 -4.95 16.07 -23.24
N VAL A 213 -6.23 15.95 -23.58
CA VAL A 213 -7.36 16.37 -22.73
C VAL A 213 -7.36 15.61 -21.41
N LEU A 214 -7.13 14.29 -21.44
CA LEU A 214 -7.05 13.46 -20.24
C LEU A 214 -5.95 13.96 -19.26
N HIS A 215 -4.81 14.38 -19.79
CA HIS A 215 -3.71 14.93 -18.99
C HIS A 215 -3.97 16.37 -18.53
N GLN A 216 -4.62 17.20 -19.35
CA GLN A 216 -4.95 18.59 -18.97
C GLN A 216 -6.01 18.68 -17.87
N THR A 217 -6.90 17.70 -17.78
CA THR A 217 -7.92 17.63 -16.73
C THR A 217 -7.41 17.15 -15.38
N ALA A 218 -6.16 16.65 -15.30
CA ALA A 218 -5.58 16.02 -14.12
C ALA A 218 -6.43 14.87 -13.52
N LEU A 219 -7.26 14.23 -14.34
CA LEU A 219 -8.14 13.14 -13.89
C LEU A 219 -7.35 11.90 -13.47
N ILE A 220 -6.29 11.55 -14.21
CA ILE A 220 -5.43 10.39 -13.88
C ILE A 220 -4.81 10.59 -12.51
N GLU A 221 -4.21 11.74 -12.28
CA GLU A 221 -3.56 12.10 -11.02
C GLU A 221 -4.57 12.15 -9.87
N ALA A 222 -5.76 12.70 -10.12
CA ALA A 222 -6.82 12.79 -9.12
C ALA A 222 -7.32 11.40 -8.70
N PHE A 223 -7.58 10.50 -9.64
CA PHE A 223 -8.00 9.13 -9.33
C PHE A 223 -6.90 8.31 -8.66
N ASN A 224 -5.63 8.47 -9.07
CA ASN A 224 -4.51 7.83 -8.40
C ASN A 224 -4.34 8.30 -6.96
N LEU A 225 -4.50 9.60 -6.70
CA LEU A 225 -4.44 10.14 -5.34
C LEU A 225 -5.64 9.69 -4.50
N LYS A 226 -6.85 9.61 -5.10
CA LYS A 226 -8.03 9.03 -4.46
C LYS A 226 -7.76 7.57 -4.06
N ALA A 227 -7.21 6.76 -4.98
CA ALA A 227 -6.86 5.37 -4.71
C ALA A 227 -5.85 5.24 -3.56
N ALA A 228 -4.83 6.11 -3.52
CA ALA A 228 -3.85 6.12 -2.44
C ALA A 228 -4.50 6.46 -1.07
N ILE A 229 -5.44 7.41 -1.04
CA ILE A 229 -6.19 7.74 0.18
C ILE A 229 -7.07 6.57 0.62
N GLU A 230 -7.82 5.97 -0.30
CA GLU A 230 -8.70 4.84 -0.02
C GLU A 230 -7.91 3.61 0.44
N TYR A 231 -6.73 3.37 -0.14
CA TYR A 231 -5.82 2.33 0.33
C TYR A 231 -5.42 2.55 1.80
N GLN A 232 -5.09 3.78 2.18
CA GLN A 232 -4.79 4.12 3.58
C GLN A 232 -6.00 3.94 4.51
N LEU A 233 -7.21 4.19 4.01
CA LEU A 233 -8.47 4.03 4.74
C LEU A 233 -9.03 2.60 4.66
N LYS A 234 -8.33 1.66 4.03
CA LYS A 234 -8.71 0.25 3.81
C LYS A 234 -9.95 0.03 2.93
N ASN A 235 -10.23 0.95 1.99
CA ASN A 235 -11.36 0.87 1.05
C ASN A 235 -10.88 0.90 -0.41
N ALA A 236 -9.78 0.23 -0.74
CA ALA A 236 -8.96 0.49 -1.93
C ALA A 236 -9.56 0.15 -3.31
N GLN A 237 -10.74 -0.47 -3.42
CA GLN A 237 -11.18 -1.03 -4.70
C GLN A 237 -11.94 -0.07 -5.62
N GLU A 238 -12.62 0.95 -5.10
CA GLU A 238 -13.54 1.77 -5.90
C GLU A 238 -12.85 2.81 -6.80
N ALA A 239 -11.82 3.49 -6.32
CA ALA A 239 -11.22 4.61 -7.05
C ALA A 239 -10.58 4.24 -8.38
N LEU A 240 -9.98 3.05 -8.49
CA LEU A 240 -9.33 2.60 -9.74
C LEU A 240 -10.34 2.11 -10.77
N THR A 241 -11.52 1.64 -10.35
CA THR A 241 -12.61 1.23 -11.23
C THR A 241 -13.35 2.42 -11.83
N ASP A 242 -13.40 3.55 -11.12
CA ASP A 242 -14.04 4.78 -11.57
C ASP A 242 -13.19 5.60 -12.55
N MET A 243 -11.94 5.19 -12.79
CA MET A 243 -11.01 5.86 -13.70
C MET A 243 -11.48 5.79 -15.16
N PRO A 244 -11.19 6.82 -15.99
CA PRO A 244 -11.46 6.72 -17.43
C PRO A 244 -10.87 5.44 -18.03
N PRO A 245 -11.65 4.67 -18.81
CA PRO A 245 -11.24 3.36 -19.29
C PRO A 245 -10.09 3.48 -20.30
N ARG A 246 -9.00 2.75 -20.05
CA ARG A 246 -7.83 2.66 -20.92
C ARG A 246 -7.39 1.20 -21.07
N SER A 247 -6.79 0.85 -22.20
CA SER A 247 -6.16 -0.45 -22.38
C SER A 247 -4.93 -0.57 -21.45
N GLU A 248 -4.56 -1.78 -21.09
CA GLU A 248 -3.44 -2.01 -20.17
C GLU A 248 -2.10 -1.45 -20.70
N GLU A 249 -1.93 -1.46 -22.02
CA GLU A 249 -0.76 -0.90 -22.71
C GLU A 249 -0.68 0.64 -22.66
N GLU A 250 -1.82 1.30 -22.41
CA GLU A 250 -1.93 2.76 -22.34
C GLU A 250 -1.85 3.30 -20.90
N LEU A 251 -1.80 2.41 -19.90
CA LEU A 251 -1.76 2.83 -18.51
C LEU A 251 -0.41 3.46 -18.15
N ASP A 252 -0.47 4.55 -17.41
CA ASP A 252 0.69 5.20 -16.86
C ASP A 252 1.32 4.36 -15.73
N PRO A 253 2.64 4.49 -15.48
CA PRO A 253 3.34 3.69 -14.47
C PRO A 253 2.77 3.82 -13.05
N VAL A 254 2.22 5.00 -12.68
CA VAL A 254 1.62 5.22 -11.36
C VAL A 254 0.32 4.42 -11.21
N THR A 255 -0.53 4.43 -12.23
CA THR A 255 -1.77 3.64 -12.24
C THR A 255 -1.48 2.14 -12.17
N LEU A 256 -0.51 1.64 -12.95
CA LEU A 256 -0.08 0.23 -12.90
C LEU A 256 0.44 -0.15 -11.52
N HIS A 257 1.23 0.74 -10.89
CA HIS A 257 1.75 0.54 -9.54
C HIS A 257 0.61 0.45 -8.50
N ASN A 258 -0.34 1.38 -8.55
CA ASN A 258 -1.47 1.39 -7.63
C ASN A 258 -2.38 0.17 -7.82
N GLN A 259 -2.65 -0.23 -9.07
CA GLN A 259 -3.39 -1.46 -9.36
C GLN A 259 -2.66 -2.70 -8.80
N ALA A 260 -1.34 -2.76 -8.96
CA ALA A 260 -0.55 -3.85 -8.41
C ALA A 260 -0.70 -3.95 -6.89
N LEU A 261 -0.61 -2.83 -6.17
CA LEU A 261 -0.78 -2.81 -4.71
C LEU A 261 -2.18 -3.25 -4.26
N VAL A 262 -3.22 -2.81 -4.96
CA VAL A 262 -4.62 -3.22 -4.68
C VAL A 262 -4.82 -4.71 -4.96
N ASN A 263 -4.22 -5.24 -6.03
CA ASN A 263 -4.32 -6.65 -6.40
C ASN A 263 -3.60 -7.58 -5.41
N MET A 264 -2.66 -7.07 -4.60
CA MET A 264 -1.94 -7.90 -3.62
C MET A 264 -2.87 -8.62 -2.62
N ASP A 265 -4.01 -8.04 -2.28
CA ASP A 265 -4.94 -8.63 -1.32
C ASP A 265 -5.90 -9.65 -1.98
N THR A 266 -6.11 -9.56 -3.30
CA THR A 266 -7.08 -10.42 -4.02
C THR A 266 -6.41 -11.40 -4.97
N LYS A 267 -5.42 -10.93 -5.73
CA LYS A 267 -4.69 -11.68 -6.77
C LYS A 267 -3.20 -11.34 -6.73
N PRO A 268 -2.45 -11.84 -5.74
CA PRO A 268 -1.05 -11.48 -5.53
C PRO A 268 -0.16 -11.71 -6.76
N SER A 269 -0.40 -12.77 -7.54
CA SER A 269 0.35 -13.08 -8.76
C SER A 269 0.30 -11.95 -9.79
N GLU A 270 -0.89 -11.43 -10.10
CA GLU A 270 -1.07 -10.31 -11.03
C GLU A 270 -0.38 -9.04 -10.51
N GLY A 271 -0.42 -8.81 -9.19
CA GLY A 271 0.26 -7.69 -8.55
C GLY A 271 1.78 -7.78 -8.69
N PHE A 272 2.38 -8.95 -8.45
CA PHE A 272 3.81 -9.17 -8.62
C PHE A 272 4.26 -9.04 -10.08
N GLU A 273 3.49 -9.59 -11.03
CA GLU A 273 3.77 -9.44 -12.47
C GLU A 273 3.81 -7.98 -12.91
N LYS A 274 2.82 -7.17 -12.48
CA LYS A 274 2.77 -5.73 -12.78
C LYS A 274 3.95 -4.96 -12.19
N LEU A 275 4.33 -5.24 -10.94
CA LEU A 275 5.49 -4.58 -10.31
C LEU A 275 6.81 -4.98 -10.97
N ALA A 276 6.98 -6.26 -11.30
CA ALA A 276 8.16 -6.75 -12.03
C ALA A 276 8.25 -6.17 -13.44
N PHE A 277 7.12 -6.06 -14.15
CA PHE A 277 7.03 -5.40 -15.45
C PHE A 277 7.45 -3.93 -15.37
N LEU A 278 7.00 -3.20 -14.34
CA LEU A 278 7.37 -1.79 -14.15
C LEU A 278 8.89 -1.59 -13.99
N LEU A 279 9.59 -2.51 -13.34
CA LEU A 279 11.05 -2.41 -13.21
C LEU A 279 11.81 -2.50 -14.54
N GLN A 280 11.19 -3.09 -15.57
CA GLN A 280 11.77 -3.18 -16.92
C GLN A 280 11.52 -1.92 -17.76
N GLN A 281 10.63 -1.03 -17.29
CA GLN A 281 10.33 0.22 -17.99
C GLN A 281 11.41 1.28 -17.75
N PRO A 282 11.65 2.18 -18.70
CA PRO A 282 12.64 3.24 -18.56
C PRO A 282 12.29 4.24 -17.47
N SER A 283 11.01 4.36 -17.11
CA SER A 283 10.49 5.25 -16.06
C SER A 283 9.41 4.52 -15.25
N PHE A 284 9.59 4.49 -13.94
CA PHE A 284 8.62 3.91 -13.00
C PHE A 284 8.64 4.71 -11.68
N PRO A 285 7.57 4.62 -10.84
CA PRO A 285 7.56 5.30 -9.55
C PRO A 285 8.74 4.87 -8.67
N PRO A 286 9.47 5.80 -8.03
CA PRO A 286 10.67 5.49 -7.23
C PRO A 286 10.44 4.43 -6.15
N VAL A 287 9.23 4.38 -5.60
CA VAL A 287 8.85 3.44 -4.53
C VAL A 287 8.59 2.00 -5.02
N THR A 288 8.46 1.78 -6.35
CA THR A 288 8.13 0.47 -6.92
C THR A 288 9.15 -0.59 -6.53
N PHE A 289 10.43 -0.27 -6.62
CA PHE A 289 11.52 -1.21 -6.30
C PHE A 289 11.49 -1.64 -4.84
N GLY A 290 11.40 -0.68 -3.91
CA GLY A 290 11.29 -0.96 -2.48
C GLY A 290 10.02 -1.74 -2.12
N ASN A 291 8.88 -1.36 -2.71
CA ASN A 291 7.61 -2.04 -2.47
C ASN A 291 7.61 -3.50 -2.97
N LEU A 292 8.19 -3.77 -4.14
CA LEU A 292 8.31 -5.14 -4.64
C LEU A 292 9.12 -6.02 -3.69
N LEU A 293 10.29 -5.54 -3.23
CA LEU A 293 11.14 -6.26 -2.29
C LEU A 293 10.44 -6.52 -0.94
N LEU A 294 9.76 -5.50 -0.39
CA LEU A 294 9.02 -5.63 0.86
C LEU A 294 7.84 -6.60 0.73
N LEU A 295 7.13 -6.58 -0.40
CA LEU A 295 6.02 -7.48 -0.65
C LEU A 295 6.50 -8.93 -0.82
N TYR A 296 7.61 -9.17 -1.52
CA TYR A 296 8.21 -10.50 -1.56
C TYR A 296 8.58 -10.98 -0.15
N CYS A 297 9.20 -10.15 0.67
CA CYS A 297 9.51 -10.49 2.06
C CYS A 297 8.25 -10.73 2.91
N LYS A 298 7.18 -9.94 2.71
CA LYS A 298 5.89 -10.10 3.40
C LYS A 298 5.24 -11.45 3.09
N HIS A 299 5.31 -11.87 1.83
CA HIS A 299 4.76 -13.15 1.37
C HIS A 299 5.76 -14.33 1.50
N GLU A 300 6.88 -14.11 2.18
CA GLU A 300 7.92 -15.12 2.45
C GLU A 300 8.64 -15.65 1.18
N TYR A 301 8.57 -14.92 0.05
CA TYR A 301 9.31 -15.21 -1.19
C TYR A 301 10.73 -14.61 -1.15
N PHE A 302 11.51 -15.01 -0.16
CA PHE A 302 12.83 -14.43 0.12
C PHE A 302 13.84 -14.66 -1.01
N ASP A 303 13.76 -15.79 -1.69
CA ASP A 303 14.63 -16.09 -2.83
C ASP A 303 14.39 -15.11 -3.98
N LEU A 304 13.13 -14.85 -4.32
CA LEU A 304 12.76 -13.87 -5.35
C LEU A 304 13.19 -12.45 -4.95
N ALA A 305 13.08 -12.09 -3.68
CA ALA A 305 13.56 -10.81 -3.19
C ALA A 305 15.08 -10.67 -3.33
N ALA A 306 15.82 -11.72 -3.01
CA ALA A 306 17.29 -11.76 -3.14
C ALA A 306 17.72 -11.66 -4.61
N ASP A 307 17.06 -12.39 -5.51
CA ASP A 307 17.36 -12.37 -6.94
C ASP A 307 17.10 -10.97 -7.53
N VAL A 308 15.94 -10.36 -7.25
CA VAL A 308 15.62 -9.01 -7.72
C VAL A 308 16.60 -7.97 -7.17
N LEU A 309 17.03 -8.10 -5.91
CA LEU A 309 18.03 -7.20 -5.32
C LEU A 309 19.40 -7.35 -5.98
N ALA A 310 19.81 -8.57 -6.30
CA ALA A 310 21.09 -8.86 -6.96
C ALA A 310 21.12 -8.40 -8.42
N GLU A 311 20.06 -8.70 -9.17
CA GLU A 311 19.94 -8.31 -10.58
C GLU A 311 19.88 -6.78 -10.77
N ASN A 312 19.29 -6.07 -9.81
CA ASN A 312 19.06 -4.63 -9.87
C ASN A 312 19.95 -3.84 -8.87
N ALA A 313 21.18 -4.25 -8.68
CA ALA A 313 22.11 -3.60 -7.74
C ALA A 313 22.27 -2.08 -7.98
N HIS A 314 22.15 -1.62 -9.24
CA HIS A 314 22.21 -0.21 -9.61
C HIS A 314 21.02 0.60 -9.08
N LEU A 315 19.83 -0.02 -8.94
CA LEU A 315 18.63 0.62 -8.39
C LEU A 315 18.69 0.75 -6.87
N THR A 316 19.43 -0.13 -6.21
CA THR A 316 19.61 -0.12 -4.75
C THR A 316 20.13 1.22 -4.26
N TYR A 317 21.20 1.72 -4.86
CA TYR A 317 21.78 3.01 -4.46
C TYR A 317 20.93 4.22 -4.84
N LYS A 318 20.06 4.08 -5.84
CA LYS A 318 19.22 5.15 -6.34
C LYS A 318 17.91 5.28 -5.57
N PHE A 319 17.27 4.16 -5.24
CA PHE A 319 15.90 4.13 -4.74
C PHE A 319 15.73 3.62 -3.31
N LEU A 320 16.71 2.90 -2.75
CA LEU A 320 16.63 2.46 -1.37
C LEU A 320 17.38 3.41 -0.43
N SER A 321 16.73 3.82 0.65
CA SER A 321 17.42 4.50 1.74
C SER A 321 18.39 3.53 2.45
N PRO A 322 19.46 4.02 3.10
CA PRO A 322 20.37 3.16 3.88
C PRO A 322 19.61 2.31 4.91
N TYR A 323 18.63 2.89 5.59
CA TYR A 323 17.77 2.16 6.53
C TYR A 323 17.02 1.00 5.86
N MET A 324 16.40 1.25 4.71
CA MET A 324 15.64 0.22 3.98
C MET A 324 16.55 -0.90 3.48
N TYR A 325 17.72 -0.54 2.99
CA TYR A 325 18.71 -1.54 2.55
C TYR A 325 19.21 -2.41 3.71
N GLU A 326 19.62 -1.79 4.84
CA GLU A 326 20.06 -2.53 6.03
C GLU A 326 18.95 -3.46 6.56
N PHE A 327 17.70 -3.00 6.52
CA PHE A 327 16.53 -3.78 6.94
C PHE A 327 16.27 -4.98 6.04
N LEU A 328 16.26 -4.79 4.72
CA LEU A 328 16.07 -5.88 3.74
C LEU A 328 17.21 -6.89 3.80
N ASP A 329 18.46 -6.43 3.90
CA ASP A 329 19.64 -7.29 4.05
C ASP A 329 19.54 -8.15 5.31
N ALA A 330 19.12 -7.58 6.42
CA ALA A 330 18.88 -8.33 7.65
C ALA A 330 17.73 -9.35 7.51
N LEU A 331 16.62 -8.99 6.85
CA LEU A 331 15.51 -9.91 6.60
C LEU A 331 15.93 -11.11 5.73
N LEU A 332 16.67 -10.86 4.65
CA LEU A 332 17.16 -11.92 3.77
C LEU A 332 18.19 -12.81 4.50
N THR A 333 19.05 -12.21 5.32
CA THR A 333 20.01 -12.96 6.14
C THR A 333 19.30 -13.90 7.15
N CYS A 334 18.09 -13.58 7.60
CA CYS A 334 17.33 -14.45 8.51
C CYS A 334 17.13 -15.88 7.97
N GLN A 335 17.07 -16.05 6.66
CA GLN A 335 16.82 -17.35 6.04
C GLN A 335 18.04 -18.28 6.12
N THR A 336 19.24 -17.73 6.06
CA THR A 336 20.49 -18.50 6.03
C THR A 336 21.24 -18.49 7.35
N ALA A 337 21.22 -17.36 8.06
CA ALA A 337 21.99 -17.13 9.28
C ALA A 337 21.20 -16.28 10.31
N PRO A 338 20.21 -16.87 11.02
CA PRO A 338 19.34 -16.13 11.96
C PRO A 338 20.11 -15.38 13.06
N GLU A 339 21.23 -15.92 13.54
CA GLU A 339 22.05 -15.25 14.56
C GLU A 339 22.75 -14.00 14.03
N GLU A 340 23.20 -14.04 12.78
CA GLU A 340 23.79 -12.86 12.13
C GLU A 340 22.73 -11.80 11.85
N ALA A 341 21.58 -12.21 11.37
CA ALA A 341 20.43 -11.32 11.19
C ALA A 341 20.02 -10.64 12.51
N PHE A 342 20.01 -11.40 13.60
CA PHE A 342 19.72 -10.85 14.93
C PHE A 342 20.72 -9.74 15.30
N ARG A 343 22.02 -9.93 15.04
CA ARG A 343 23.04 -8.90 15.28
C ARG A 343 22.84 -7.66 14.41
N LYS A 344 22.52 -7.84 13.13
CA LYS A 344 22.20 -6.72 12.22
C LYS A 344 21.01 -5.90 12.73
N PHE A 345 19.94 -6.56 13.17
CA PHE A 345 18.79 -5.86 13.78
C PHE A 345 19.15 -5.19 15.12
N ASP A 346 19.99 -5.81 15.95
CA ASP A 346 20.43 -5.22 17.22
C ASP A 346 21.25 -3.95 17.00
N ASP A 347 22.12 -3.94 16.00
CA ASP A 347 22.88 -2.77 15.57
C ASP A 347 21.97 -1.65 15.04
N MET A 348 20.97 -2.00 14.22
CA MET A 348 19.97 -1.04 13.74
C MET A 348 19.17 -0.44 14.90
N ASN A 349 18.68 -1.29 15.81
CA ASN A 349 17.95 -0.85 17.00
C ASN A 349 18.81 0.05 17.89
N GLY A 350 20.12 -0.23 18.01
CA GLY A 350 21.06 0.61 18.74
C GLY A 350 21.19 2.01 18.13
N LYS A 351 21.37 2.10 16.81
CA LYS A 351 21.44 3.37 16.06
C LYS A 351 20.14 4.17 16.21
N LEU A 352 19.00 3.52 16.05
CA LEU A 352 17.68 4.16 16.15
C LEU A 352 17.38 4.64 17.58
N THR A 353 17.74 3.86 18.60
CA THR A 353 17.58 4.25 20.01
C THR A 353 18.40 5.50 20.34
N GLU A 354 19.62 5.60 19.82
CA GLU A 354 20.45 6.79 20.01
C GLU A 354 19.83 8.03 19.37
N GLN A 355 19.28 7.88 18.15
CA GLN A 355 18.58 8.95 17.46
C GLN A 355 17.31 9.38 18.21
N LEU A 356 16.50 8.42 18.67
CA LEU A 356 15.30 8.69 19.48
C LEU A 356 15.61 9.44 20.77
N ARG A 357 16.70 9.09 21.47
CA ARG A 357 17.15 9.82 22.65
C ARG A 357 17.58 11.25 22.33
N LYS A 358 18.21 11.49 21.18
CA LYS A 358 18.55 12.85 20.71
C LYS A 358 17.30 13.67 20.41
N LEU A 359 16.32 13.07 19.70
CA LEU A 359 15.05 13.72 19.38
C LEU A 359 14.22 14.00 20.65
N ALA A 360 14.17 13.08 21.60
CA ALA A 360 13.50 13.30 22.88
C ALA A 360 14.08 14.49 23.66
N LYS A 361 15.41 14.68 23.62
CA LYS A 361 16.05 15.86 24.20
C LYS A 361 15.66 17.14 23.47
N GLN A 362 15.63 17.11 22.13
CA GLN A 362 15.20 18.27 21.32
C GLN A 362 13.74 18.66 21.61
N VAL A 363 12.83 17.68 21.75
CA VAL A 363 11.45 17.94 22.16
C VAL A 363 11.39 18.63 23.54
N GLN A 364 12.22 18.15 24.47
CA GLN A 364 12.26 18.73 25.83
C GLN A 364 12.86 20.14 25.83
N GLU A 365 13.92 20.38 25.06
CA GLU A 365 14.56 21.71 24.90
C GLU A 365 13.60 22.71 24.24
N ALA A 366 12.91 22.32 23.17
CA ALA A 366 11.91 23.17 22.50
C ALA A 366 10.73 23.50 23.42
N ARG A 367 10.29 22.53 24.24
CA ARG A 367 9.26 22.76 25.25
C ARG A 367 9.69 23.78 26.32
N LEU A 368 10.95 23.69 26.79
CA LEU A 368 11.50 24.64 27.76
C LEU A 368 11.66 26.05 27.15
N ALA A 369 12.02 26.11 25.87
CA ALA A 369 12.14 27.36 25.12
C ALA A 369 10.78 27.97 24.74
N ARG A 370 9.66 27.24 24.93
CA ARG A 370 8.30 27.58 24.48
C ARG A 370 8.20 27.87 22.97
N ASP A 371 8.97 27.14 22.20
CA ASP A 371 8.94 27.18 20.74
C ASP A 371 8.01 26.05 20.24
N ASP A 372 6.75 26.39 19.99
CA ASP A 372 5.73 25.42 19.61
C ASP A 372 6.00 24.81 18.23
N GLU A 373 6.61 25.56 17.28
CA GLU A 373 6.94 25.04 15.95
C GLU A 373 8.09 24.04 16.02
N ALA A 374 9.17 24.38 16.71
CA ALA A 374 10.29 23.47 16.91
C ALA A 374 9.86 22.21 17.69
N GLN A 375 8.98 22.35 18.69
CA GLN A 375 8.43 21.21 19.44
C GLN A 375 7.60 20.30 18.54
N LYS A 376 6.70 20.86 17.74
CA LYS A 376 5.86 20.10 16.80
C LYS A 376 6.70 19.34 15.79
N LYS A 377 7.73 19.98 15.22
CA LYS A 377 8.64 19.33 14.27
C LYS A 377 9.43 18.19 14.94
N ALA A 378 10.04 18.44 16.08
CA ALA A 378 10.82 17.43 16.80
C ALA A 378 9.96 16.24 17.24
N LEU A 379 8.67 16.46 17.57
CA LEU A 379 7.73 15.40 17.89
C LEU A 379 7.38 14.56 16.65
N GLN A 380 7.14 15.19 15.51
CA GLN A 380 6.91 14.48 14.24
C GLN A 380 8.12 13.63 13.83
N ASP A 381 9.32 14.17 13.96
CA ASP A 381 10.56 13.43 13.68
C ASP A 381 10.74 12.25 14.65
N TYR A 382 10.36 12.44 15.93
CA TYR A 382 10.39 11.37 16.92
C TYR A 382 9.41 10.25 16.57
N ASP A 383 8.17 10.58 16.21
CA ASP A 383 7.14 9.60 15.87
C ASP A 383 7.55 8.79 14.62
N LEU A 384 8.07 9.44 13.58
CA LEU A 384 8.60 8.76 12.39
C LEU A 384 9.77 7.81 12.70
N MET A 385 10.64 8.22 13.64
CA MET A 385 11.78 7.40 14.04
C MET A 385 11.32 6.22 14.91
N GLN A 386 10.30 6.43 15.75
CA GLN A 386 9.70 5.37 16.56
C GLN A 386 9.01 4.32 15.70
N GLU A 387 8.28 4.72 14.65
CA GLU A 387 7.69 3.79 13.68
C GLU A 387 8.76 2.88 13.06
N LYS A 388 9.88 3.45 12.62
CA LYS A 388 11.02 2.67 12.09
C LYS A 388 11.60 1.72 13.13
N TYR A 389 11.76 2.16 14.36
CA TYR A 389 12.29 1.36 15.46
C TYR A 389 11.38 0.15 15.75
N ILE A 390 10.07 0.34 15.82
CA ILE A 390 9.09 -0.72 16.08
C ILE A 390 9.17 -1.80 15.00
N VAL A 391 9.26 -1.43 13.73
CA VAL A 391 9.37 -2.38 12.61
C VAL A 391 10.62 -3.27 12.76
N VAL A 392 11.78 -2.68 13.06
CA VAL A 392 13.03 -3.43 13.26
C VAL A 392 12.95 -4.31 14.49
N LEU A 393 12.38 -3.80 15.59
CA LEU A 393 12.18 -4.55 16.83
C LEU A 393 11.30 -5.80 16.61
N MET A 394 10.19 -5.64 15.86
CA MET A 394 9.28 -6.75 15.57
C MET A 394 9.97 -7.81 14.68
N ALA A 395 10.74 -7.39 13.68
CA ALA A 395 11.52 -8.31 12.84
C ALA A 395 12.56 -9.08 13.68
N GLN A 396 13.28 -8.41 14.58
CA GLN A 396 14.22 -9.03 15.50
C GLN A 396 13.52 -10.03 16.44
N ALA A 397 12.38 -9.66 16.99
CA ALA A 397 11.60 -10.52 17.88
C ALA A 397 11.04 -11.75 17.17
N LYS A 398 10.65 -11.62 15.88
CA LYS A 398 10.12 -12.73 15.06
C LYS A 398 11.13 -13.89 14.95
N ILE A 399 12.44 -13.62 14.96
CA ILE A 399 13.47 -14.67 14.90
C ILE A 399 13.32 -15.67 16.05
N TYR A 400 13.24 -15.17 17.30
CA TYR A 400 13.07 -16.04 18.46
C TYR A 400 11.64 -16.52 18.64
N TRP A 401 10.65 -15.78 18.13
CA TRP A 401 9.26 -16.25 18.09
C TRP A 401 9.14 -17.52 17.24
N ASN A 402 9.75 -17.56 16.06
CA ASN A 402 9.75 -18.72 15.18
C ASN A 402 10.50 -19.93 15.77
N LEU A 403 11.45 -19.67 16.67
CA LEU A 403 12.17 -20.70 17.43
C LEU A 403 11.44 -21.10 18.73
N GLU A 404 10.22 -20.58 18.95
CA GLU A 404 9.42 -20.78 20.17
C GLU A 404 10.13 -20.37 21.47
N ASN A 405 11.16 -19.55 21.39
CA ASN A 405 11.90 -19.05 22.54
C ASN A 405 11.30 -17.74 23.07
N PHE A 406 10.11 -17.85 23.64
CA PHE A 406 9.34 -16.72 24.16
C PHE A 406 10.02 -15.94 25.29
N GLN A 407 10.95 -16.57 26.02
CA GLN A 407 11.72 -15.89 27.07
C GLN A 407 12.70 -14.86 26.46
N MET A 408 13.31 -15.19 25.33
CA MET A 408 14.17 -14.24 24.61
C MET A 408 13.37 -13.12 23.98
N VAL A 409 12.19 -13.43 23.42
CA VAL A 409 11.28 -12.42 22.90
C VAL A 409 10.87 -11.43 23.99
N GLU A 410 10.50 -11.92 25.18
CA GLU A 410 10.19 -11.06 26.33
C GLU A 410 11.37 -10.15 26.71
N LYS A 411 12.61 -10.66 26.71
CA LYS A 411 13.80 -9.85 26.99
C LYS A 411 13.99 -8.70 25.98
N ILE A 412 13.72 -8.98 24.69
CA ILE A 412 13.81 -7.97 23.62
C ILE A 412 12.78 -6.86 23.90
N PHE A 413 11.53 -7.22 24.19
CA PHE A 413 10.50 -6.24 24.50
C PHE A 413 10.79 -5.46 25.79
N ARG A 414 11.33 -6.09 26.82
CA ARG A 414 11.72 -5.38 28.05
C ARG A 414 12.79 -4.31 27.83
N LYS A 415 13.72 -4.53 26.88
CA LYS A 415 14.73 -3.51 26.52
C LYS A 415 14.13 -2.29 25.82
N SER A 416 13.00 -2.46 25.14
CA SER A 416 12.35 -1.41 24.33
C SER A 416 11.29 -0.62 25.07
N VAL A 417 10.99 -0.93 26.33
CA VAL A 417 9.96 -0.27 27.15
C VAL A 417 10.12 1.25 27.17
N GLU A 418 11.36 1.75 27.28
CA GLU A 418 11.66 3.19 27.32
C GLU A 418 11.09 3.95 26.11
N VAL A 419 11.07 3.29 24.95
CA VAL A 419 10.69 3.90 23.67
C VAL A 419 9.24 3.58 23.28
N CYS A 420 8.75 2.37 23.59
CA CYS A 420 7.55 1.81 23.00
C CYS A 420 6.37 1.63 23.96
N ASN A 421 6.48 2.02 25.23
CA ASN A 421 5.47 1.76 26.25
C ASN A 421 4.07 2.33 25.94
N GLU A 422 3.96 3.33 25.08
CA GLU A 422 2.68 3.93 24.67
C GLU A 422 2.11 3.33 23.36
N ASP A 423 2.93 2.59 22.59
CA ASP A 423 2.52 2.04 21.31
C ASP A 423 1.61 0.81 21.48
N ASP A 424 0.44 0.83 20.81
CA ASP A 424 -0.56 -0.22 20.92
C ASP A 424 -0.07 -1.53 20.24
N THR A 425 0.72 -1.46 19.15
CA THR A 425 1.31 -2.63 18.47
C THR A 425 2.30 -3.33 19.36
N TRP A 426 3.16 -2.56 20.04
CA TRP A 426 4.10 -3.11 21.00
C TRP A 426 3.37 -3.77 22.18
N LYS A 427 2.36 -3.10 22.76
CA LYS A 427 1.54 -3.64 23.85
C LYS A 427 0.88 -4.97 23.50
N LEU A 428 0.30 -5.07 22.28
CA LEU A 428 -0.31 -6.30 21.79
C LEU A 428 0.70 -7.44 21.67
N ASN A 429 1.89 -7.17 21.11
CA ASN A 429 2.91 -8.20 20.97
C ASN A 429 3.47 -8.65 22.32
N VAL A 430 3.62 -7.75 23.30
CA VAL A 430 3.96 -8.12 24.68
C VAL A 430 2.89 -9.03 25.27
N ALA A 431 1.61 -8.69 25.10
CA ALA A 431 0.50 -9.51 25.57
C ALA A 431 0.52 -10.92 24.94
N HIS A 432 0.79 -11.03 23.64
CA HIS A 432 0.93 -12.32 22.97
C HIS A 432 2.08 -13.17 23.54
N VAL A 433 3.22 -12.57 23.80
CA VAL A 433 4.37 -13.28 24.42
C VAL A 433 4.05 -13.76 25.82
N LEU A 434 3.41 -12.92 26.63
CA LEU A 434 2.98 -13.30 27.99
C LEU A 434 1.93 -14.42 27.96
N PHE A 435 1.01 -14.35 27.00
CA PHE A 435 -0.01 -15.39 26.77
C PHE A 435 0.65 -16.74 26.42
N MET A 436 1.62 -16.75 25.50
CA MET A 436 2.35 -17.96 25.12
C MET A 436 3.18 -18.56 26.27
N GLN A 437 3.58 -17.73 27.23
CA GLN A 437 4.26 -18.18 28.45
C GLN A 437 3.28 -18.58 29.58
N ASN A 438 1.98 -18.64 29.33
CA ASN A 438 0.93 -18.90 30.32
C ASN A 438 0.85 -17.86 31.45
N LYS A 439 1.40 -16.65 31.25
CA LYS A 439 1.30 -15.53 32.20
C LYS A 439 0.01 -14.73 31.96
N TYR A 440 -1.12 -15.43 32.06
CA TYR A 440 -2.43 -14.89 31.68
C TYR A 440 -2.83 -13.62 32.43
N LYS A 441 -2.52 -13.53 33.73
CA LYS A 441 -2.84 -12.36 34.55
C LYS A 441 -2.12 -11.10 34.08
N GLU A 442 -0.85 -11.23 33.67
CA GLU A 442 -0.08 -10.12 33.13
C GLU A 442 -0.56 -9.78 31.71
N ALA A 443 -0.88 -10.80 30.89
CA ALA A 443 -1.40 -10.62 29.54
C ALA A 443 -2.72 -9.83 29.51
N ILE A 444 -3.64 -10.08 30.46
CA ILE A 444 -4.87 -9.31 30.63
C ILE A 444 -4.56 -7.82 30.80
N GLY A 445 -3.56 -7.47 31.60
CA GLY A 445 -3.16 -6.08 31.84
C GLY A 445 -2.77 -5.30 30.56
N PHE A 446 -2.35 -6.00 29.50
CA PHE A 446 -2.02 -5.40 28.21
C PHE A 446 -3.17 -5.52 27.18
N TYR A 447 -3.91 -6.64 27.14
CA TYR A 447 -5.03 -6.80 26.21
C TYR A 447 -6.23 -5.92 26.57
N GLU A 448 -6.62 -5.91 27.84
CA GLU A 448 -7.85 -5.26 28.30
C GLU A 448 -7.92 -3.74 27.99
N PRO A 449 -6.87 -2.93 28.20
CA PRO A 449 -6.90 -1.51 27.85
C PRO A 449 -7.13 -1.26 26.35
N ILE A 450 -6.56 -2.12 25.50
CA ILE A 450 -6.70 -2.00 24.05
C ILE A 450 -8.11 -2.36 23.61
N VAL A 451 -8.67 -3.44 24.15
CA VAL A 451 -10.05 -3.84 23.87
C VAL A 451 -11.04 -2.80 24.39
N LYS A 452 -10.82 -2.23 25.58
CA LYS A 452 -11.65 -1.15 26.15
C LYS A 452 -11.63 0.13 25.32
N LYS A 453 -10.50 0.46 24.71
CA LYS A 453 -10.38 1.62 23.79
C LYS A 453 -11.29 1.50 22.58
N HIS A 454 -11.55 0.27 22.13
CA HIS A 454 -12.40 -0.04 20.98
C HIS A 454 -13.76 -0.66 21.38
N TYR A 455 -14.19 -0.50 22.64
CA TYR A 455 -15.37 -1.18 23.15
C TYR A 455 -16.67 -0.82 22.41
N ASP A 456 -16.78 0.40 21.89
CA ASP A 456 -17.93 0.85 21.10
C ASP A 456 -17.99 0.20 19.71
N ASN A 457 -16.84 -0.25 19.17
CA ASN A 457 -16.71 -0.93 17.89
C ASN A 457 -15.79 -2.15 18.05
N ILE A 458 -16.19 -3.11 18.88
CA ILE A 458 -15.34 -4.21 19.31
C ILE A 458 -14.88 -5.11 18.15
N LEU A 459 -15.65 -5.18 17.08
CA LEU A 459 -15.32 -5.95 15.88
C LEU A 459 -14.18 -5.35 15.03
N ASN A 460 -13.72 -4.14 15.38
CA ASN A 460 -12.48 -3.58 14.81
C ASN A 460 -11.22 -4.19 15.45
N VAL A 461 -11.36 -4.84 16.60
CA VAL A 461 -10.28 -5.58 17.24
C VAL A 461 -10.18 -6.97 16.61
N SER A 462 -8.96 -7.44 16.36
CA SER A 462 -8.73 -8.77 15.80
C SER A 462 -9.40 -9.87 16.65
N ALA A 463 -10.08 -10.80 16.00
CA ALA A 463 -10.74 -11.93 16.65
C ALA A 463 -9.79 -12.75 17.53
N VAL A 464 -8.51 -12.87 17.14
CA VAL A 464 -7.47 -13.58 17.92
C VAL A 464 -7.18 -12.88 19.23
N VAL A 465 -7.12 -11.54 19.24
CA VAL A 465 -6.91 -10.75 20.47
C VAL A 465 -8.06 -10.94 21.42
N LEU A 466 -9.30 -10.90 20.94
CA LEU A 466 -10.50 -11.14 21.75
C LEU A 466 -10.53 -12.58 22.27
N ALA A 467 -10.15 -13.56 21.46
CA ALA A 467 -10.06 -14.96 21.87
C ALA A 467 -8.99 -15.16 22.97
N ASN A 468 -7.81 -14.59 22.81
CA ASN A 468 -6.73 -14.69 23.80
C ASN A 468 -7.11 -14.01 25.11
N LEU A 469 -7.82 -12.88 25.06
CA LEU A 469 -8.33 -12.23 26.25
C LEU A 469 -9.39 -13.08 26.96
N CYS A 470 -10.36 -13.65 26.23
CA CYS A 470 -11.35 -14.58 26.79
C CYS A 470 -10.67 -15.79 27.45
N VAL A 471 -9.70 -16.41 26.78
CA VAL A 471 -8.93 -17.53 27.35
C VAL A 471 -8.19 -17.09 28.62
N SER A 472 -7.58 -15.92 28.61
CA SER A 472 -6.86 -15.39 29.77
C SER A 472 -7.80 -15.17 30.97
N TYR A 473 -9.02 -14.65 30.75
CA TYR A 473 -10.04 -14.54 31.78
C TYR A 473 -10.46 -15.92 32.32
N ILE A 474 -10.72 -16.90 31.45
CA ILE A 474 -11.07 -18.28 31.87
C ILE A 474 -9.95 -18.91 32.69
N MET A 475 -8.69 -18.72 32.27
CA MET A 475 -7.52 -19.28 32.95
C MET A 475 -7.23 -18.64 34.31
N THR A 476 -7.71 -17.42 34.52
CA THR A 476 -7.60 -16.68 35.80
C THR A 476 -8.87 -16.73 36.61
N SER A 477 -9.84 -17.57 36.22
CA SER A 477 -11.13 -17.74 36.90
C SER A 477 -12.04 -16.50 36.89
N GLN A 478 -11.85 -15.62 35.90
CA GLN A 478 -12.69 -14.42 35.67
C GLN A 478 -13.73 -14.75 34.59
N ASN A 479 -14.62 -15.70 34.89
CA ASN A 479 -15.57 -16.22 33.91
C ASN A 479 -16.66 -15.20 33.56
N GLU A 480 -17.02 -14.32 34.48
CA GLU A 480 -18.04 -13.28 34.25
C GLU A 480 -17.58 -12.28 33.19
N GLU A 481 -16.32 -11.85 33.27
CA GLU A 481 -15.70 -10.95 32.29
C GLU A 481 -15.60 -11.60 30.90
N ALA A 482 -15.27 -12.90 30.86
CA ALA A 482 -15.25 -13.64 29.60
C ALA A 482 -16.64 -13.74 28.95
N GLU A 483 -17.67 -14.02 29.75
CA GLU A 483 -19.06 -14.06 29.26
C GLU A 483 -19.56 -12.69 28.80
N GLU A 484 -19.24 -11.63 29.54
CA GLU A 484 -19.61 -10.25 29.16
C GLU A 484 -19.00 -9.87 27.81
N LEU A 485 -17.71 -10.17 27.62
CA LEU A 485 -17.02 -9.92 26.37
C LEU A 485 -17.64 -10.69 25.21
N MET A 486 -17.95 -11.98 25.40
CA MET A 486 -18.61 -12.80 24.36
C MET A 486 -20.02 -12.28 24.02
N ARG A 487 -20.82 -11.88 25.00
CA ARG A 487 -22.16 -11.28 24.77
C ARG A 487 -22.05 -9.97 24.00
N LYS A 488 -21.03 -9.16 24.29
CA LYS A 488 -20.79 -7.91 23.56
C LYS A 488 -20.45 -8.17 22.08
N ILE A 489 -19.58 -9.17 21.81
CA ILE A 489 -19.23 -9.58 20.44
C ILE A 489 -20.48 -10.08 19.70
N GLU A 490 -21.27 -10.96 20.34
CA GLU A 490 -22.50 -11.51 19.77
C GLU A 490 -23.49 -10.41 19.36
N LYS A 491 -23.72 -9.46 20.25
CA LYS A 491 -24.62 -8.33 20.00
C LYS A 491 -24.17 -7.46 18.83
N GLU A 492 -22.88 -7.20 18.71
CA GLU A 492 -22.34 -6.42 17.59
C GLU A 492 -22.39 -7.18 16.27
N GLU A 493 -22.13 -8.51 16.29
CA GLU A 493 -22.28 -9.36 15.10
C GLU A 493 -23.74 -9.44 14.63
N GLU A 494 -24.70 -9.54 15.55
CA GLU A 494 -26.13 -9.54 15.23
C GLU A 494 -26.54 -8.20 14.60
N GLN A 495 -26.02 -7.08 15.12
CA GLN A 495 -26.28 -5.75 14.57
C GLN A 495 -25.76 -5.62 13.13
N ILE A 496 -24.52 -6.05 12.88
CA ILE A 496 -23.95 -6.02 11.52
C ILE A 496 -24.72 -6.95 10.57
N SER A 497 -25.11 -8.13 11.03
CA SER A 497 -25.89 -9.08 10.21
C SER A 497 -27.28 -8.55 9.87
N TYR A 498 -27.83 -7.63 10.70
CA TYR A 498 -29.09 -6.94 10.43
C TYR A 498 -28.90 -5.82 9.42
N ASP A 499 -27.83 -5.03 9.56
CA ASP A 499 -27.54 -3.88 8.71
C ASP A 499 -27.03 -4.30 7.32
N ASP A 500 -26.20 -5.34 7.24
CA ASP A 500 -25.63 -5.89 6.02
C ASP A 500 -25.59 -7.44 6.08
N PRO A 501 -26.60 -8.13 5.53
CA PRO A 501 -26.69 -9.59 5.56
C PRO A 501 -25.59 -10.34 4.81
N ASP A 502 -24.92 -9.67 3.85
CA ASP A 502 -23.88 -10.27 3.02
C ASP A 502 -22.48 -10.16 3.67
N LYS A 503 -22.33 -9.29 4.65
CA LYS A 503 -21.07 -9.13 5.38
C LYS A 503 -20.82 -10.29 6.34
N LYS A 504 -19.80 -11.09 6.05
CA LYS A 504 -19.39 -12.22 6.90
C LYS A 504 -18.48 -11.76 8.02
N VAL A 505 -18.88 -11.98 9.28
CA VAL A 505 -18.10 -11.68 10.47
C VAL A 505 -17.94 -12.97 11.28
N PHE A 506 -16.72 -13.27 11.74
CA PHE A 506 -16.36 -14.55 12.34
C PHE A 506 -15.77 -14.43 13.75
N HIS A 507 -15.86 -13.28 14.40
CA HIS A 507 -15.20 -13.05 15.70
C HIS A 507 -15.67 -14.01 16.79
N LEU A 508 -16.97 -14.12 16.99
CA LEU A 508 -17.54 -15.03 17.99
C LEU A 508 -17.22 -16.50 17.66
N CYS A 509 -17.27 -16.85 16.38
CA CYS A 509 -16.90 -18.19 15.92
C CYS A 509 -15.45 -18.51 16.30
N ILE A 510 -14.50 -17.65 15.98
CA ILE A 510 -13.07 -17.80 16.29
C ILE A 510 -12.85 -17.87 17.81
N VAL A 511 -13.49 -17.02 18.60
CA VAL A 511 -13.41 -17.07 20.07
C VAL A 511 -13.85 -18.43 20.59
N ASN A 512 -14.98 -18.96 20.11
CA ASN A 512 -15.47 -20.28 20.51
C ASN A 512 -14.56 -21.42 20.04
N LEU A 513 -13.97 -21.34 18.85
CA LEU A 513 -13.00 -22.33 18.36
C LEU A 513 -11.75 -22.37 19.25
N VAL A 514 -11.21 -21.25 19.63
CA VAL A 514 -10.02 -21.16 20.49
C VAL A 514 -10.34 -21.69 21.90
N ILE A 515 -11.49 -21.33 22.47
CA ILE A 515 -11.95 -21.87 23.75
C ILE A 515 -12.17 -23.38 23.69
N GLY A 516 -12.80 -23.89 22.64
CA GLY A 516 -12.97 -25.30 22.41
C GLY A 516 -11.64 -26.06 22.36
N THR A 517 -10.68 -25.52 21.66
CA THR A 517 -9.30 -26.05 21.61
C THR A 517 -8.64 -26.07 22.98
N LEU A 518 -8.84 -25.04 23.80
CA LEU A 518 -8.34 -24.99 25.17
C LEU A 518 -8.92 -26.13 26.04
N TYR A 519 -10.21 -26.39 25.94
CA TYR A 519 -10.84 -27.48 26.68
C TYR A 519 -10.33 -28.85 26.23
N CYS A 520 -10.12 -29.07 24.93
CA CYS A 520 -9.48 -30.26 24.37
C CYS A 520 -8.05 -30.44 24.92
N ALA A 521 -7.27 -29.37 24.99
CA ALA A 521 -5.92 -29.38 25.54
C ALA A 521 -5.87 -29.74 27.03
N LYS A 522 -6.95 -29.44 27.78
CA LYS A 522 -7.12 -29.82 29.18
C LYS A 522 -7.71 -31.22 29.38
N GLY A 523 -7.93 -31.99 28.32
CA GLY A 523 -8.49 -33.35 28.35
C GLY A 523 -10.02 -33.40 28.40
N ASN A 524 -10.73 -32.28 28.35
CA ASN A 524 -12.20 -32.25 28.26
C ASN A 524 -12.64 -32.25 26.80
N TYR A 525 -12.43 -33.38 26.13
CA TYR A 525 -12.65 -33.52 24.69
C TYR A 525 -14.12 -33.40 24.30
N ASP A 526 -15.04 -34.00 25.07
CA ASP A 526 -16.47 -33.99 24.77
C ASP A 526 -17.00 -32.55 24.66
N PHE A 527 -16.71 -31.72 25.65
CA PHE A 527 -17.14 -30.35 25.69
C PHE A 527 -16.42 -29.48 24.64
N GLY A 528 -15.09 -29.68 24.51
CA GLY A 528 -14.28 -28.90 23.56
C GLY A 528 -14.69 -29.16 22.11
N ILE A 529 -14.85 -30.41 21.69
CA ILE A 529 -15.26 -30.80 20.34
C ILE A 529 -16.68 -30.33 20.04
N SER A 530 -17.64 -30.56 20.95
CA SER A 530 -19.02 -30.10 20.78
C SER A 530 -19.07 -28.55 20.61
N ARG A 531 -18.24 -27.81 21.33
CA ARG A 531 -18.14 -26.33 21.19
C ARG A 531 -17.58 -25.93 19.83
N VAL A 532 -16.53 -26.58 19.34
CA VAL A 532 -15.94 -26.35 18.02
C VAL A 532 -16.97 -26.60 16.93
N ILE A 533 -17.66 -27.72 16.95
CA ILE A 533 -18.68 -28.09 15.95
C ILE A 533 -19.83 -27.07 15.92
N LYS A 534 -20.40 -26.75 17.08
CA LYS A 534 -21.53 -25.82 17.19
C LYS A 534 -21.16 -24.37 16.79
N SER A 535 -19.90 -23.97 16.95
CA SER A 535 -19.46 -22.63 16.58
C SER A 535 -19.51 -22.39 15.07
N LEU A 536 -19.41 -23.45 14.26
CA LEU A 536 -19.44 -23.38 12.80
C LEU A 536 -20.85 -23.55 12.21
N GLU A 537 -21.85 -23.81 13.02
CA GLU A 537 -23.25 -23.86 12.58
C GLU A 537 -23.85 -22.43 12.47
N PRO A 538 -24.55 -22.11 11.38
CA PRO A 538 -24.77 -22.89 10.16
C PRO A 538 -23.56 -22.81 9.20
N TYR A 539 -23.11 -23.97 8.69
CA TYR A 539 -21.89 -24.11 7.88
C TYR A 539 -21.85 -23.23 6.63
N ASN A 540 -22.99 -23.03 5.97
CA ASN A 540 -23.07 -22.17 4.77
C ASN A 540 -22.71 -20.70 5.03
N LYS A 541 -22.83 -20.25 6.29
CA LYS A 541 -22.54 -18.85 6.68
C LYS A 541 -21.21 -18.72 7.42
N LYS A 542 -20.86 -19.68 8.28
CA LYS A 542 -19.74 -19.58 9.21
C LYS A 542 -18.48 -20.35 8.79
N LEU A 543 -18.60 -21.27 7.82
CA LEU A 543 -17.43 -21.97 7.29
C LEU A 543 -16.69 -21.05 6.30
N GLY A 544 -15.50 -20.61 6.67
CA GLY A 544 -14.59 -19.79 5.88
C GLY A 544 -13.15 -20.27 6.05
N THR A 545 -12.21 -19.66 5.34
CA THR A 545 -10.80 -20.03 5.39
C THR A 545 -10.23 -19.91 6.81
N ASP A 546 -10.49 -18.78 7.49
CA ASP A 546 -10.01 -18.55 8.85
C ASP A 546 -10.61 -19.50 9.87
N THR A 547 -11.93 -19.69 9.83
CA THR A 547 -12.62 -20.60 10.78
C THR A 547 -12.22 -22.04 10.55
N TRP A 548 -12.01 -22.46 9.31
CA TRP A 548 -11.47 -23.77 8.98
C TRP A 548 -10.05 -23.96 9.50
N PHE A 549 -9.20 -22.93 9.39
CA PHE A 549 -7.82 -22.99 9.90
C PHE A 549 -7.78 -23.37 11.39
N TYR A 550 -8.59 -22.72 12.23
CA TYR A 550 -8.63 -23.02 13.67
C TYR A 550 -9.28 -24.37 13.95
N ALA A 551 -10.36 -24.72 13.27
CA ALA A 551 -11.01 -26.01 13.41
C ALA A 551 -10.05 -27.15 13.02
N LYS A 552 -9.37 -27.04 11.87
CA LYS A 552 -8.38 -28.00 11.41
C LYS A 552 -7.28 -28.25 12.44
N ARG A 553 -6.73 -27.17 13.02
CA ARG A 553 -5.68 -27.26 14.07
C ARG A 553 -6.18 -28.01 15.30
N CYS A 554 -7.41 -27.79 15.74
CA CYS A 554 -8.01 -28.52 16.85
C CYS A 554 -8.08 -30.01 16.55
N PHE A 555 -8.58 -30.41 15.39
CA PHE A 555 -8.70 -31.82 14.99
C PHE A 555 -7.35 -32.50 14.74
N LEU A 556 -6.36 -31.79 14.18
CA LEU A 556 -4.99 -32.30 14.02
C LEU A 556 -4.33 -32.56 15.38
N SER A 557 -4.46 -31.64 16.32
CA SER A 557 -3.95 -31.80 17.68
C SER A 557 -4.65 -32.98 18.41
N LEU A 558 -5.95 -33.15 18.19
CA LEU A 558 -6.70 -34.28 18.71
C LEU A 558 -6.18 -35.61 18.16
N LEU A 559 -5.99 -35.71 16.84
CA LEU A 559 -5.45 -36.91 16.19
C LEU A 559 -4.02 -37.23 16.65
N GLU A 560 -3.20 -36.21 16.85
CA GLU A 560 -1.85 -36.35 17.40
C GLU A 560 -1.89 -36.91 18.82
N ASN A 561 -2.77 -36.40 19.68
CA ASN A 561 -2.95 -36.92 21.04
C ASN A 561 -3.48 -38.35 21.04
N MET A 562 -4.40 -38.71 20.15
CA MET A 562 -4.90 -40.08 20.01
C MET A 562 -3.80 -41.03 19.57
N SER A 563 -2.95 -40.65 18.61
CA SER A 563 -1.89 -41.50 18.07
C SER A 563 -0.67 -41.60 19.00
N LYS A 564 -0.23 -40.50 19.59
CA LYS A 564 0.99 -40.45 20.43
C LYS A 564 0.73 -40.83 21.89
N HIS A 565 -0.40 -40.41 22.45
CA HIS A 565 -0.72 -40.54 23.87
C HIS A 565 -1.80 -41.58 24.13
N MET A 566 -2.22 -42.31 23.10
CA MET A 566 -3.26 -43.38 23.18
C MET A 566 -4.55 -42.91 23.87
N VAL A 567 -4.92 -41.64 23.64
CA VAL A 567 -6.19 -41.09 24.13
C VAL A 567 -7.33 -41.75 23.35
N MET A 568 -8.25 -42.39 24.07
CA MET A 568 -9.46 -43.01 23.47
C MET A 568 -10.64 -42.07 23.68
N LEU A 569 -11.29 -41.68 22.58
CA LEU A 569 -12.55 -40.95 22.59
C LEU A 569 -13.71 -41.94 22.67
N ARG A 570 -14.86 -41.49 23.20
CA ARG A 570 -16.10 -42.25 23.11
C ARG A 570 -16.61 -42.30 21.68
N ASP A 571 -17.28 -43.40 21.31
CA ASP A 571 -17.76 -43.63 19.94
C ASP A 571 -18.73 -42.54 19.45
N ASP A 572 -19.57 -42.00 20.35
CA ASP A 572 -20.47 -40.89 20.04
C ASP A 572 -19.69 -39.61 19.64
N VAL A 573 -18.63 -39.27 20.35
CA VAL A 573 -17.77 -38.14 20.04
C VAL A 573 -17.02 -38.31 18.72
N VAL A 574 -16.56 -39.53 18.47
CA VAL A 574 -15.93 -39.90 17.20
C VAL A 574 -16.91 -39.72 16.04
N GLN A 575 -18.16 -40.17 16.20
CA GLN A 575 -19.18 -39.98 15.19
C GLN A 575 -19.52 -38.52 14.96
N GLU A 576 -19.58 -37.67 16.00
CA GLU A 576 -19.74 -36.22 15.87
C GLU A 576 -18.60 -35.59 15.06
N CYS A 577 -17.34 -36.01 15.30
CA CYS A 577 -16.19 -35.54 14.52
C CYS A 577 -16.31 -35.91 13.03
N ILE A 578 -16.71 -37.14 12.74
CA ILE A 578 -16.87 -37.62 11.36
C ILE A 578 -18.00 -36.87 10.65
N GLN A 579 -19.17 -36.73 11.30
CA GLN A 579 -20.29 -35.98 10.76
C GLN A 579 -19.93 -34.52 10.49
N PHE A 580 -19.17 -33.88 11.40
CA PHE A 580 -18.66 -32.54 11.20
C PHE A 580 -17.78 -32.43 9.94
N LEU A 581 -16.84 -33.35 9.76
CA LEU A 581 -15.98 -33.37 8.56
C LEU A 581 -16.78 -33.63 7.28
N GLU A 582 -17.83 -34.43 7.34
CA GLU A 582 -18.76 -34.66 6.22
C GLU A 582 -19.54 -33.39 5.85
N HIS A 583 -19.99 -32.60 6.84
CA HIS A 583 -20.59 -31.30 6.59
C HIS A 583 -19.59 -30.33 5.96
N CYS A 584 -18.35 -30.28 6.48
CA CYS A 584 -17.29 -29.45 5.89
C CYS A 584 -16.95 -29.86 4.44
N GLU A 585 -17.02 -31.16 4.14
CA GLU A 585 -16.85 -31.70 2.79
C GLU A 585 -17.94 -31.19 1.83
N VAL A 586 -19.19 -31.11 2.30
CA VAL A 586 -20.32 -30.65 1.49
C VAL A 586 -20.28 -29.14 1.25
N TYR A 587 -20.05 -28.35 2.31
CA TYR A 587 -20.13 -26.90 2.27
C TYR A 587 -18.81 -26.20 1.91
N GLY A 588 -17.69 -26.92 1.93
CA GLY A 588 -16.35 -26.37 1.69
C GLY A 588 -15.87 -26.35 0.24
N LYS A 589 -16.75 -26.62 -0.75
CA LYS A 589 -16.35 -26.77 -2.16
C LYS A 589 -15.72 -25.53 -2.76
N GLU A 590 -16.23 -24.37 -2.40
CA GLU A 590 -15.80 -23.06 -2.89
C GLU A 590 -14.95 -22.30 -1.87
N VAL A 591 -14.72 -22.88 -0.69
CA VAL A 591 -13.94 -22.25 0.38
C VAL A 591 -12.48 -22.65 0.25
N PRO A 592 -11.55 -21.69 0.03
CA PRO A 592 -10.12 -21.97 0.04
C PRO A 592 -9.66 -22.48 1.41
N ALA A 593 -8.83 -23.51 1.44
CA ALA A 593 -8.32 -24.08 2.69
C ALA A 593 -7.07 -23.38 3.21
N ILE A 594 -6.33 -22.71 2.33
CA ILE A 594 -5.08 -21.99 2.62
C ILE A 594 -5.29 -20.54 2.24
N ILE A 595 -4.88 -19.61 3.12
CA ILE A 595 -5.03 -18.16 2.92
C ILE A 595 -4.13 -17.67 1.78
N GLU A 596 -2.91 -18.20 1.67
CA GLU A 596 -1.93 -17.83 0.65
C GLU A 596 -1.41 -19.08 -0.08
N GLN A 597 -1.46 -19.07 -1.41
CA GLN A 597 -0.83 -20.10 -2.24
C GLN A 597 0.54 -19.63 -2.73
N PRO A 598 1.57 -20.50 -2.76
CA PRO A 598 2.83 -20.21 -3.43
C PRO A 598 2.60 -19.86 -4.91
N LEU A 599 3.28 -18.82 -5.41
CA LEU A 599 3.14 -18.35 -6.81
C LEU A 599 3.41 -19.43 -7.85
N GLU A 600 4.33 -20.35 -7.57
CA GLU A 600 4.75 -21.41 -8.50
C GLU A 600 3.78 -22.59 -8.54
N GLU A 601 2.90 -22.75 -7.56
CA GLU A 601 2.07 -23.95 -7.40
C GLU A 601 0.61 -23.77 -7.86
N VAL A 602 0.22 -22.58 -8.33
CA VAL A 602 -1.17 -22.28 -8.72
C VAL A 602 -1.72 -23.28 -9.75
N HIS A 603 -0.88 -23.78 -10.66
CA HIS A 603 -1.30 -24.73 -11.70
C HIS A 603 -1.27 -26.19 -11.26
N ILE A 604 -0.50 -26.57 -10.24
CA ILE A 604 -0.31 -27.96 -9.81
C ILE A 604 -1.41 -28.43 -8.86
N HIS A 605 -2.07 -27.51 -8.16
CA HIS A 605 -3.02 -27.82 -7.10
C HIS A 605 -4.48 -27.43 -7.39
N ILE A 606 -4.87 -27.33 -8.67
CA ILE A 606 -6.26 -27.07 -9.04
C ILE A 606 -7.18 -28.10 -8.35
N GLY A 607 -8.11 -27.63 -7.53
CA GLY A 607 -9.07 -28.44 -6.78
C GLY A 607 -8.55 -29.06 -5.47
N LYS A 608 -7.25 -28.93 -5.13
CA LYS A 608 -6.69 -29.43 -3.87
C LYS A 608 -6.66 -28.38 -2.74
N ASN A 609 -6.75 -27.10 -3.08
CA ASN A 609 -6.80 -26.03 -2.09
C ASN A 609 -8.24 -25.67 -1.70
N THR A 610 -9.01 -26.67 -1.27
CA THR A 610 -10.38 -26.45 -0.80
C THR A 610 -10.59 -27.12 0.55
N VAL A 611 -11.49 -26.57 1.35
CA VAL A 611 -11.91 -27.16 2.62
C VAL A 611 -12.47 -28.58 2.40
N THR A 612 -13.18 -28.80 1.31
CA THR A 612 -13.66 -30.15 0.92
C THR A 612 -12.53 -31.15 0.81
N TYR A 613 -11.45 -30.81 0.14
CA TYR A 613 -10.30 -31.69 -0.04
C TYR A 613 -9.62 -32.02 1.29
N GLU A 614 -9.34 -30.99 2.10
CA GLU A 614 -8.70 -31.17 3.40
C GLU A 614 -9.60 -31.91 4.41
N ALA A 615 -10.91 -31.67 4.40
CA ALA A 615 -11.86 -32.38 5.24
C ALA A 615 -11.89 -33.90 4.90
N ARG A 616 -11.80 -34.26 3.62
CA ARG A 616 -11.65 -35.66 3.19
C ARG A 616 -10.38 -36.31 3.72
N LEU A 617 -9.25 -35.58 3.63
CA LEU A 617 -7.98 -36.10 4.16
C LEU A 617 -8.04 -36.30 5.68
N LEU A 618 -8.56 -35.30 6.41
CA LEU A 618 -8.75 -35.43 7.86
C LEU A 618 -9.67 -36.58 8.23
N LYS A 619 -10.78 -36.77 7.52
CA LYS A 619 -11.70 -37.88 7.72
C LYS A 619 -10.99 -39.23 7.50
N ALA A 620 -10.17 -39.35 6.45
CA ALA A 620 -9.39 -40.57 6.21
C ALA A 620 -8.39 -40.83 7.34
N LEU A 621 -7.71 -39.82 7.85
CA LEU A 621 -6.80 -39.91 9.00
C LEU A 621 -7.54 -40.34 10.27
N PHE A 622 -8.77 -39.85 10.52
CA PHE A 622 -9.59 -40.31 11.64
C PHE A 622 -9.89 -41.80 11.53
N TYR A 623 -10.31 -42.30 10.36
CA TYR A 623 -10.56 -43.72 10.14
C TYR A 623 -9.31 -44.59 10.35
N GLU A 624 -8.15 -44.11 9.91
CA GLU A 624 -6.88 -44.80 10.09
C GLU A 624 -6.48 -44.91 11.57
N VAL A 625 -6.54 -43.78 12.31
CA VAL A 625 -6.16 -43.73 13.73
C VAL A 625 -7.11 -44.57 14.60
N ILE A 626 -8.40 -44.60 14.27
CA ILE A 626 -9.41 -45.38 15.02
C ILE A 626 -9.39 -46.86 14.62
N GLY A 627 -8.75 -47.23 13.52
CA GLY A 627 -8.72 -48.59 13.02
C GLY A 627 -10.03 -49.05 12.35
N TRP A 628 -10.86 -48.11 11.87
CA TRP A 628 -12.11 -48.39 11.16
C TRP A 628 -11.91 -48.58 9.64
N ASN A 629 -10.68 -48.68 9.18
CA ASN A 629 -10.38 -49.06 7.80
C ASN A 629 -10.71 -50.53 7.59
N LYS A 630 -11.80 -50.80 6.89
CA LYS A 630 -12.08 -52.06 6.27
C LYS A 630 -11.92 -51.96 4.76
#